data_b0fbcb3338c3067377c7b0b65fb4cc58
#
_entry.id   b0fbcb3338c3067377c7b0b65fb4cc58
#
_cell.length_a   1.000
_cell.length_b   1.000
_cell.length_c   1.000
_cell.angle_alpha   90.00
_cell.angle_beta   90.00
_cell.angle_gamma   90.00
#
_symmetry.space_group_name_H-M   'P 1'
#
loop_
_entity.id
_entity.type
_entity.pdbx_description
1 polymer ?
#
loop_
_entity_poly.entity_id
_entity_poly.type
_entity_poly.pdbx_seq_one_letter_code
_entity_poly.pdbx_strand_id
1 'polypeptide(L)'
;MSTSPDYLVRRLRLRHLELLVALADAGTMRAAASRLHLSQPALSKMLGEVEAGFGARLFERSPQGLSPNALGQAVIYRARVMLGELARGKDEVDALRTGAEGVLRIGTLSVTAAVPRAVVQLRGRVPGARVQIQEGRVRDMIQRLLDGELDCVFGAITPELLTSGLLPLLNPEVLLEDELCVLCAAEHALARARRLRWAELHALPWVAPPRDTLVRQALMTAFLNEGLDPPEPAIEVLSSVTVSSVLRLDRALLAAVRFEHARDELVRGGIRRLTVAPVMPLPSLGLYTRRATEGPAPLVQAFADAIRKVGMRPRTRAEGRTRPLA
;
A
#
# COMPACT_ATOMS: atom_id res chain seq x y z
N MET A 1 19.69 -33.29 -14.40
CA MET A 1 18.82 -33.51 -15.57
C MET A 1 17.88 -32.32 -15.67
N SER A 2 18.04 -31.49 -16.69
CA SER A 2 17.16 -30.33 -16.90
C SER A 2 15.78 -30.82 -17.31
N THR A 3 14.79 -30.65 -16.50
CA THR A 3 13.39 -30.96 -16.86
C THR A 3 12.92 -29.93 -17.88
N SER A 4 12.55 -30.39 -19.09
CA SER A 4 12.01 -29.54 -20.14
C SER A 4 10.75 -28.81 -19.64
N PRO A 5 10.52 -27.55 -20.04
CA PRO A 5 9.26 -26.82 -19.75
C PRO A 5 8.01 -27.63 -20.11
N ASP A 6 8.02 -28.39 -21.20
CA ASP A 6 6.94 -29.29 -21.61
C ASP A 6 6.59 -30.36 -20.58
N TYR A 7 7.59 -30.87 -19.86
CA TYR A 7 7.40 -31.89 -18.84
C TYR A 7 6.61 -31.30 -17.64
N LEU A 8 6.92 -30.07 -17.23
CA LEU A 8 6.21 -29.36 -16.17
C LEU A 8 4.76 -29.08 -16.58
N VAL A 9 4.54 -28.53 -17.77
CA VAL A 9 3.20 -28.16 -18.27
C VAL A 9 2.27 -29.38 -18.33
N ARG A 10 2.79 -30.57 -18.69
CA ARG A 10 1.99 -31.80 -18.76
C ARG A 10 1.68 -32.43 -17.40
N ARG A 11 2.45 -32.14 -16.36
CA ARG A 11 2.31 -32.76 -15.03
C ARG A 11 1.76 -31.83 -13.96
N LEU A 12 2.05 -30.54 -14.01
CA LEU A 12 1.51 -29.58 -13.08
C LEU A 12 0.02 -29.31 -13.37
N ARG A 13 -0.77 -29.38 -12.31
CA ARG A 13 -2.20 -29.05 -12.31
C ARG A 13 -2.42 -27.82 -11.42
N LEU A 14 -3.50 -27.09 -11.61
CA LEU A 14 -3.86 -25.94 -10.76
C LEU A 14 -3.85 -26.30 -9.27
N ARG A 15 -4.29 -27.50 -8.89
CA ARG A 15 -4.19 -27.99 -7.52
C ARG A 15 -2.79 -28.02 -6.93
N HIS A 16 -1.77 -28.23 -7.75
CA HIS A 16 -0.37 -28.18 -7.31
C HIS A 16 0.06 -26.73 -6.99
N LEU A 17 -0.45 -25.74 -7.73
CA LEU A 17 -0.23 -24.32 -7.43
C LEU A 17 -0.93 -23.93 -6.14
N GLU A 18 -2.19 -24.34 -5.95
CA GLU A 18 -2.93 -24.12 -4.71
C GLU A 18 -2.23 -24.75 -3.50
N LEU A 19 -1.68 -25.94 -3.65
CA LEU A 19 -0.90 -26.63 -2.61
C LEU A 19 0.34 -25.82 -2.21
N LEU A 20 1.12 -25.33 -3.17
CA LEU A 20 2.32 -24.54 -2.89
C LEU A 20 1.99 -23.28 -2.09
N VAL A 21 0.94 -22.58 -2.51
CA VAL A 21 0.48 -21.36 -1.82
C VAL A 21 -0.04 -21.70 -0.43
N ALA A 22 -0.87 -22.74 -0.30
CA ALA A 22 -1.44 -23.15 1.00
C ALA A 22 -0.34 -23.57 2.00
N LEU A 23 0.71 -24.26 1.55
CA LEU A 23 1.85 -24.64 2.38
C LEU A 23 2.65 -23.42 2.86
N ALA A 24 2.90 -22.47 1.96
CA ALA A 24 3.62 -21.25 2.31
C ALA A 24 2.87 -20.40 3.34
N ASP A 25 1.55 -20.27 3.16
CA ASP A 25 0.69 -19.45 4.05
C ASP A 25 0.48 -20.12 5.41
N ALA A 26 0.31 -21.44 5.42
CA ALA A 26 -0.03 -22.18 6.64
C ALA A 26 1.19 -22.53 7.52
N GLY A 27 2.39 -22.57 6.95
CA GLY A 27 3.64 -22.90 7.63
C GLY A 27 3.74 -24.33 8.18
N THR A 28 2.69 -25.16 8.04
CA THR A 28 2.69 -26.56 8.47
C THR A 28 1.88 -27.45 7.50
N MET A 29 2.33 -28.70 7.35
CA MET A 29 1.63 -29.70 6.53
C MET A 29 0.19 -29.94 7.01
N ARG A 30 -0.03 -29.96 8.33
CA ARG A 30 -1.35 -30.21 8.93
C ARG A 30 -2.34 -29.09 8.61
N ALA A 31 -1.92 -27.83 8.80
CA ALA A 31 -2.78 -26.67 8.56
C ALA A 31 -3.10 -26.52 7.05
N ALA A 32 -2.10 -26.73 6.18
CA ALA A 32 -2.31 -26.71 4.73
C ALA A 32 -3.26 -27.83 4.27
N ALA A 33 -3.13 -29.05 4.81
CA ALA A 33 -4.01 -30.17 4.50
C ALA A 33 -5.46 -29.87 4.91
N SER A 34 -5.67 -29.31 6.09
CA SER A 34 -6.99 -28.85 6.55
C SER A 34 -7.59 -27.79 5.61
N ARG A 35 -6.80 -26.79 5.21
CA ARG A 35 -7.23 -25.71 4.29
C ARG A 35 -7.66 -26.23 2.92
N LEU A 36 -6.98 -27.26 2.42
CA LEU A 36 -7.25 -27.85 1.11
C LEU A 36 -8.25 -29.04 1.16
N HIS A 37 -8.78 -29.36 2.34
CA HIS A 37 -9.65 -30.52 2.56
C HIS A 37 -9.01 -31.84 2.09
N LEU A 38 -7.70 -32.00 2.37
CA LEU A 38 -6.92 -33.19 2.03
C LEU A 38 -6.39 -33.87 3.28
N SER A 39 -6.08 -35.20 3.16
CA SER A 39 -5.29 -35.85 4.20
C SER A 39 -3.81 -35.42 4.11
N GLN A 40 -3.12 -35.40 5.26
CA GLN A 40 -1.70 -35.06 5.27
C GLN A 40 -0.82 -35.99 4.39
N PRO A 41 -1.06 -37.33 4.31
CA PRO A 41 -0.35 -38.17 3.36
C PRO A 41 -0.58 -37.79 1.89
N ALA A 42 -1.82 -37.45 1.51
CA ALA A 42 -2.14 -37.00 0.16
C ALA A 42 -1.42 -35.69 -0.19
N LEU A 43 -1.42 -34.74 0.74
CA LEU A 43 -0.70 -33.48 0.59
C LEU A 43 0.82 -33.70 0.43
N SER A 44 1.40 -34.60 1.25
CA SER A 44 2.83 -34.93 1.16
C SER A 44 3.19 -35.58 -0.17
N LYS A 45 2.34 -36.46 -0.70
CA LYS A 45 2.53 -37.07 -2.02
C LYS A 45 2.48 -36.01 -3.12
N MET A 46 1.49 -35.13 -3.09
CA MET A 46 1.39 -34.04 -4.08
C MET A 46 2.60 -33.10 -4.04
N LEU A 47 3.11 -32.76 -2.84
CA LEU A 47 4.34 -31.97 -2.73
C LEU A 47 5.53 -32.69 -3.38
N GLY A 48 5.69 -33.98 -3.11
CA GLY A 48 6.73 -34.81 -3.75
C GLY A 48 6.62 -34.83 -5.26
N GLU A 49 5.41 -34.87 -5.83
CA GLU A 49 5.19 -34.79 -7.28
C GLU A 49 5.60 -33.45 -7.86
N VAL A 50 5.33 -32.36 -7.15
CA VAL A 50 5.75 -31.00 -7.54
C VAL A 50 7.26 -30.87 -7.48
N GLU A 51 7.89 -31.26 -6.37
CA GLU A 51 9.35 -31.18 -6.18
C GLU A 51 10.10 -32.04 -7.19
N ALA A 52 9.58 -33.24 -7.49
CA ALA A 52 10.11 -34.09 -8.56
C ALA A 52 9.99 -33.42 -9.94
N GLY A 53 8.89 -32.70 -10.20
CA GLY A 53 8.69 -31.94 -11.43
C GLY A 53 9.71 -30.81 -11.60
N PHE A 54 10.08 -30.12 -10.53
CA PHE A 54 11.10 -29.07 -10.54
C PHE A 54 12.53 -29.62 -10.36
N GLY A 55 12.68 -30.90 -10.03
CA GLY A 55 13.99 -31.53 -9.78
C GLY A 55 14.70 -30.99 -8.54
N ALA A 56 13.96 -30.37 -7.62
CA ALA A 56 14.52 -29.74 -6.43
C ALA A 56 13.50 -29.74 -5.28
N ARG A 57 14.00 -29.77 -4.04
CA ARG A 57 13.19 -29.46 -2.87
C ARG A 57 12.82 -27.99 -2.85
N LEU A 58 11.56 -27.69 -2.55
CA LEU A 58 11.03 -26.33 -2.49
C LEU A 58 10.78 -25.87 -1.04
N PHE A 59 10.65 -26.83 -0.11
CA PHE A 59 10.41 -26.56 1.28
C PHE A 59 11.43 -27.23 2.18
N GLU A 60 11.75 -26.53 3.27
CA GLU A 60 12.58 -27.02 4.37
C GLU A 60 11.73 -27.32 5.60
N ARG A 61 12.05 -28.43 6.28
CA ARG A 61 11.41 -28.79 7.54
C ARG A 61 12.28 -28.34 8.71
N SER A 62 11.67 -27.67 9.66
CA SER A 62 12.32 -27.27 10.91
C SER A 62 11.42 -27.62 12.12
N PRO A 63 11.93 -27.55 13.35
CA PRO A 63 11.10 -27.66 14.55
C PRO A 63 9.97 -26.65 14.62
N GLN A 64 10.14 -25.50 13.95
CA GLN A 64 9.16 -24.42 13.86
C GLN A 64 8.10 -24.66 12.79
N GLY A 65 8.26 -25.67 11.94
CA GLY A 65 7.31 -26.00 10.88
C GLY A 65 7.94 -26.22 9.50
N LEU A 66 7.20 -25.83 8.48
CA LEU A 66 7.58 -25.94 7.08
C LEU A 66 7.73 -24.53 6.48
N SER A 67 8.88 -24.22 5.91
CA SER A 67 9.14 -22.93 5.26
C SER A 67 9.67 -23.12 3.84
N PRO A 68 9.30 -22.26 2.88
CA PRO A 68 9.87 -22.32 1.53
C PRO A 68 11.33 -21.89 1.55
N ASN A 69 12.21 -22.62 0.86
CA ASN A 69 13.57 -22.18 0.55
C ASN A 69 13.57 -21.17 -0.61
N ALA A 70 14.73 -20.68 -1.04
CA ALA A 70 14.83 -19.68 -2.12
C ALA A 70 14.19 -20.14 -3.43
N LEU A 71 14.35 -21.42 -3.80
CA LEU A 71 13.71 -22.00 -4.98
C LEU A 71 12.18 -22.08 -4.79
N GLY A 72 11.75 -22.52 -3.62
CA GLY A 72 10.33 -22.55 -3.23
C GLY A 72 9.68 -21.18 -3.32
N GLN A 73 10.32 -20.14 -2.81
CA GLN A 73 9.82 -18.76 -2.89
C GLN A 73 9.59 -18.32 -4.33
N ALA A 74 10.54 -18.60 -5.23
CA ALA A 74 10.41 -18.27 -6.65
C ALA A 74 9.24 -19.00 -7.32
N VAL A 75 9.06 -20.30 -7.03
CA VAL A 75 7.97 -21.12 -7.59
C VAL A 75 6.62 -20.70 -7.00
N ILE A 76 6.53 -20.45 -5.69
CA ILE A 76 5.30 -19.98 -5.01
C ILE A 76 4.86 -18.64 -5.58
N TYR A 77 5.79 -17.70 -5.78
CA TYR A 77 5.47 -16.44 -6.43
C TYR A 77 4.80 -16.65 -7.80
N ARG A 78 5.37 -17.52 -8.66
CA ARG A 78 4.77 -17.83 -9.96
C ARG A 78 3.43 -18.54 -9.84
N ALA A 79 3.27 -19.44 -8.85
CA ALA A 79 2.01 -20.11 -8.57
C ALA A 79 0.90 -19.10 -8.20
N ARG A 80 1.20 -18.13 -7.33
CA ARG A 80 0.26 -17.05 -6.95
C ARG A 80 -0.15 -16.22 -8.16
N VAL A 81 0.81 -15.81 -8.99
CA VAL A 81 0.53 -15.05 -10.21
C VAL A 81 -0.40 -15.83 -11.15
N MET A 82 -0.14 -17.12 -11.39
CA MET A 82 -0.98 -17.95 -12.27
C MET A 82 -2.40 -18.11 -11.73
N LEU A 83 -2.56 -18.35 -10.43
CA LEU A 83 -3.88 -18.44 -9.78
C LEU A 83 -4.62 -17.09 -9.83
N GLY A 84 -3.90 -16.00 -9.63
CA GLY A 84 -4.44 -14.65 -9.73
C GLY A 84 -4.92 -14.32 -11.15
N GLU A 85 -4.17 -14.70 -12.18
CA GLU A 85 -4.58 -14.50 -13.60
C GLU A 85 -5.83 -15.33 -13.95
N LEU A 86 -5.95 -16.54 -13.42
CA LEU A 86 -7.17 -17.34 -13.60
C LEU A 86 -8.39 -16.68 -12.95
N ALA A 87 -8.24 -16.16 -11.73
CA ALA A 87 -9.30 -15.40 -11.04
C ALA A 87 -9.69 -14.15 -11.82
N ARG A 88 -8.71 -13.43 -12.39
CA ARG A 88 -8.96 -12.27 -13.25
C ARG A 88 -9.74 -12.63 -14.51
N GLY A 89 -9.38 -13.72 -15.19
CA GLY A 89 -10.11 -14.18 -16.35
C GLY A 89 -11.58 -14.45 -16.05
N LYS A 90 -11.88 -15.02 -14.87
CA LYS A 90 -13.25 -15.20 -14.41
C LYS A 90 -13.97 -13.86 -14.22
N ASP A 91 -13.33 -12.91 -13.52
CA ASP A 91 -13.92 -11.60 -13.27
C ASP A 91 -14.13 -10.79 -14.55
N GLU A 92 -13.26 -10.93 -15.55
CA GLU A 92 -13.41 -10.33 -16.87
C GLU A 92 -14.62 -10.90 -17.62
N VAL A 93 -14.79 -12.22 -17.59
CA VAL A 93 -15.99 -12.86 -18.16
C VAL A 93 -17.26 -12.36 -17.46
N ASP A 94 -17.25 -12.27 -16.14
CA ASP A 94 -18.41 -11.79 -15.37
C ASP A 94 -18.68 -10.29 -15.63
N ALA A 95 -17.62 -9.48 -15.83
CA ALA A 95 -17.74 -8.09 -16.22
C ALA A 95 -18.38 -7.95 -17.60
N LEU A 96 -17.91 -8.69 -18.61
CA LEU A 96 -18.47 -8.69 -19.96
C LEU A 96 -19.95 -9.10 -19.96
N ARG A 97 -20.34 -10.09 -19.16
CA ARG A 97 -21.74 -10.51 -19.01
C ARG A 97 -22.65 -9.41 -18.47
N THR A 98 -22.12 -8.50 -17.64
CA THR A 98 -22.84 -7.38 -17.03
C THR A 98 -22.68 -6.07 -17.81
N GLY A 99 -22.03 -6.09 -18.99
CA GLY A 99 -21.76 -4.92 -19.81
C GLY A 99 -20.68 -3.99 -19.23
N ALA A 100 -19.85 -4.47 -18.29
CA ALA A 100 -18.73 -3.71 -17.75
C ALA A 100 -17.49 -3.83 -18.65
N GLU A 101 -16.70 -2.76 -18.73
CA GLU A 101 -15.47 -2.70 -19.53
C GLU A 101 -14.22 -3.26 -18.79
N GLY A 102 -14.44 -3.98 -17.69
CA GLY A 102 -13.41 -4.61 -16.88
C GLY A 102 -13.46 -4.21 -15.40
N VAL A 103 -12.57 -4.83 -14.61
CA VAL A 103 -12.45 -4.59 -13.17
C VAL A 103 -11.03 -4.10 -12.88
N LEU A 104 -10.91 -2.98 -12.15
CA LEU A 104 -9.64 -2.44 -11.64
C LEU A 104 -9.58 -2.58 -10.12
N ARG A 105 -8.58 -3.28 -9.60
CA ARG A 105 -8.34 -3.50 -8.17
C ARG A 105 -7.16 -2.68 -7.69
N ILE A 106 -7.45 -1.68 -6.85
CA ILE A 106 -6.46 -0.72 -6.35
C ILE A 106 -6.21 -1.00 -4.87
N GLY A 107 -4.95 -1.23 -4.50
CA GLY A 107 -4.51 -1.15 -3.12
C GLY A 107 -4.09 0.28 -2.77
N THR A 108 -4.45 0.77 -1.58
CA THR A 108 -4.02 2.10 -1.15
C THR A 108 -3.90 2.22 0.37
N LEU A 109 -3.24 3.28 0.80
CA LEU A 109 -3.30 3.75 2.19
C LEU A 109 -4.72 4.28 2.46
N SER A 110 -5.22 4.10 3.68
CA SER A 110 -6.54 4.60 4.10
C SER A 110 -6.68 6.13 4.14
N VAL A 111 -5.77 6.91 3.54
CA VAL A 111 -5.63 8.35 3.80
C VAL A 111 -5.33 9.18 2.57
N THR A 112 -5.59 8.70 1.36
CA THR A 112 -5.22 9.47 0.16
C THR A 112 -6.43 10.03 -0.57
N ALA A 113 -6.52 11.36 -0.67
CA ALA A 113 -7.49 12.05 -1.50
C ALA A 113 -7.23 11.83 -3.00
N ALA A 114 -6.00 11.49 -3.37
CA ALA A 114 -5.59 11.30 -4.77
C ALA A 114 -6.34 10.13 -5.43
N VAL A 115 -6.48 9.00 -4.74
CA VAL A 115 -7.13 7.80 -5.30
C VAL A 115 -8.61 8.04 -5.62
N PRO A 116 -9.48 8.52 -4.72
CA PRO A 116 -10.87 8.83 -5.05
C PRO A 116 -11.01 9.80 -6.24
N ARG A 117 -10.19 10.84 -6.30
CA ARG A 117 -10.22 11.80 -7.41
C ARG A 117 -9.80 11.16 -8.74
N ALA A 118 -8.76 10.32 -8.73
CA ALA A 118 -8.32 9.60 -9.92
C ALA A 118 -9.38 8.59 -10.38
N VAL A 119 -10.05 7.90 -9.46
CA VAL A 119 -11.15 6.97 -9.78
C VAL A 119 -12.34 7.69 -10.42
N VAL A 120 -12.74 8.85 -9.91
CA VAL A 120 -13.79 9.65 -10.54
C VAL A 120 -13.40 10.08 -11.95
N GLN A 121 -12.15 10.51 -12.16
CA GLN A 121 -11.65 10.86 -13.50
C GLN A 121 -11.58 9.64 -14.43
N LEU A 122 -11.14 8.48 -13.93
CA LEU A 122 -11.13 7.23 -14.68
C LEU A 122 -12.55 6.87 -15.16
N ARG A 123 -13.53 6.87 -14.26
CA ARG A 123 -14.92 6.55 -14.58
C ARG A 123 -15.55 7.54 -15.56
N GLY A 124 -15.11 8.79 -15.57
CA GLY A 124 -15.51 9.76 -16.59
C GLY A 124 -14.99 9.43 -17.99
N ARG A 125 -13.91 8.64 -18.11
CA ARG A 125 -13.31 8.21 -19.39
C ARG A 125 -13.73 6.81 -19.81
N VAL A 126 -13.92 5.92 -18.83
CA VAL A 126 -14.31 4.52 -18.99
C VAL A 126 -15.52 4.26 -18.10
N PRO A 127 -16.74 4.67 -18.53
CA PRO A 127 -17.94 4.60 -17.69
C PRO A 127 -18.30 3.18 -17.25
N GLY A 128 -17.97 2.17 -18.05
CA GLY A 128 -18.21 0.76 -17.76
C GLY A 128 -17.18 0.13 -16.80
N ALA A 129 -16.12 0.85 -16.40
CA ALA A 129 -15.11 0.31 -15.49
C ALA A 129 -15.69 0.09 -14.08
N ARG A 130 -15.51 -1.12 -13.55
CA ARG A 130 -15.74 -1.44 -12.13
C ARG A 130 -14.43 -1.22 -11.36
N VAL A 131 -14.47 -0.49 -10.26
CA VAL A 131 -13.31 -0.21 -9.45
C VAL A 131 -13.51 -0.77 -8.06
N GLN A 132 -12.54 -1.53 -7.57
CA GLN A 132 -12.44 -2.03 -6.21
C GLN A 132 -11.25 -1.37 -5.53
N ILE A 133 -11.49 -0.72 -4.39
CA ILE A 133 -10.43 -0.08 -3.60
C ILE A 133 -10.28 -0.88 -2.31
N GLN A 134 -9.05 -1.23 -2.00
CA GLN A 134 -8.71 -1.93 -0.78
C GLN A 134 -7.70 -1.08 -0.01
N GLU A 135 -8.02 -0.85 1.26
CA GLU A 135 -7.18 -0.04 2.13
C GLU A 135 -6.36 -0.92 3.07
N GLY A 136 -5.12 -0.53 3.30
CA GLY A 136 -4.25 -1.26 4.20
C GLY A 136 -2.84 -0.71 4.27
N ARG A 137 -1.94 -1.45 4.94
CA ARG A 137 -0.52 -1.10 4.98
C ARG A 137 0.12 -1.36 3.61
N VAL A 138 0.99 -0.47 3.17
CA VAL A 138 1.64 -0.57 1.85
C VAL A 138 2.31 -1.92 1.64
N ARG A 139 3.01 -2.43 2.65
CA ARG A 139 3.69 -3.73 2.58
C ARG A 139 2.72 -4.88 2.27
N ASP A 140 1.57 -4.92 2.94
CA ASP A 140 0.55 -5.96 2.74
C ASP A 140 -0.09 -5.81 1.36
N MET A 141 -0.35 -4.57 0.93
CA MET A 141 -0.89 -4.30 -0.40
C MET A 141 0.11 -4.67 -1.51
N ILE A 142 1.41 -4.43 -1.31
CA ILE A 142 2.46 -4.87 -2.25
C ILE A 142 2.50 -6.40 -2.35
N GLN A 143 2.38 -7.11 -1.22
CA GLN A 143 2.31 -8.57 -1.28
C GLN A 143 1.10 -9.03 -2.09
N ARG A 144 -0.08 -8.45 -1.88
CA ARG A 144 -1.30 -8.75 -2.64
C ARG A 144 -1.20 -8.37 -4.12
N LEU A 145 -0.46 -7.29 -4.44
CA LEU A 145 -0.13 -6.95 -5.82
C LEU A 145 0.71 -8.05 -6.47
N LEU A 146 1.73 -8.53 -5.77
CA LEU A 146 2.58 -9.62 -6.23
C LEU A 146 1.84 -10.95 -6.35
N ASP A 147 0.90 -11.20 -5.44
CA ASP A 147 0.04 -12.40 -5.47
C ASP A 147 -1.05 -12.33 -6.57
N GLY A 148 -1.15 -11.22 -7.28
CA GLY A 148 -2.13 -11.06 -8.36
C GLY A 148 -3.54 -10.66 -7.91
N GLU A 149 -3.74 -10.40 -6.62
CA GLU A 149 -5.04 -9.97 -6.08
C GLU A 149 -5.35 -8.49 -6.39
N LEU A 150 -4.30 -7.68 -6.57
CA LEU A 150 -4.40 -6.26 -6.94
C LEU A 150 -3.76 -6.00 -8.29
N ASP A 151 -4.21 -4.96 -8.97
CA ASP A 151 -3.70 -4.53 -10.27
C ASP A 151 -2.63 -3.44 -10.11
N CYS A 152 -2.79 -2.59 -9.13
CA CYS A 152 -1.83 -1.56 -8.74
C CYS A 152 -1.97 -1.21 -7.25
N VAL A 153 -0.93 -0.57 -6.71
CA VAL A 153 -0.94 -0.05 -5.33
C VAL A 153 -0.46 1.39 -5.35
N PHE A 154 -1.25 2.28 -4.74
CA PHE A 154 -0.83 3.66 -4.49
C PHE A 154 -0.43 3.82 -3.02
N GLY A 155 0.83 4.20 -2.78
CA GLY A 155 1.36 4.25 -1.42
C GLY A 155 2.72 4.91 -1.31
N ALA A 156 3.27 4.94 -0.09
CA ALA A 156 4.59 5.51 0.17
C ALA A 156 5.70 4.68 -0.47
N ILE A 157 6.64 5.35 -1.12
CA ILE A 157 7.87 4.73 -1.65
C ILE A 157 8.95 4.88 -0.58
N THR A 158 9.15 3.82 0.20
CA THR A 158 10.09 3.83 1.31
C THR A 158 11.44 3.19 0.94
N PRO A 159 12.55 3.61 1.57
CA PRO A 159 13.86 3.00 1.36
C PRO A 159 13.86 1.49 1.61
N GLU A 160 13.13 1.01 2.63
CA GLU A 160 13.04 -0.40 2.98
C GLU A 160 12.43 -1.22 1.83
N LEU A 161 11.45 -0.66 1.13
CA LEU A 161 10.84 -1.32 -0.02
C LEU A 161 11.78 -1.29 -1.23
N LEU A 162 12.48 -0.18 -1.45
CA LEU A 162 13.45 -0.04 -2.55
C LEU A 162 14.67 -0.96 -2.39
N THR A 163 15.07 -1.24 -1.15
CA THR A 163 16.17 -2.17 -0.84
C THR A 163 15.72 -3.62 -0.65
N SER A 164 14.42 -3.87 -0.68
CA SER A 164 13.87 -5.22 -0.56
C SER A 164 14.13 -6.05 -1.82
N GLY A 165 14.22 -7.37 -1.66
CA GLY A 165 14.27 -8.32 -2.79
C GLY A 165 13.03 -8.29 -3.69
N LEU A 166 12.02 -7.46 -3.38
CA LEU A 166 10.78 -7.33 -4.15
C LEU A 166 10.90 -6.31 -5.30
N LEU A 167 11.84 -5.38 -5.23
CA LEU A 167 12.00 -4.33 -6.25
C LEU A 167 12.14 -4.86 -7.69
N PRO A 168 12.88 -5.97 -7.97
CA PRO A 168 12.94 -6.53 -9.31
C PRO A 168 11.60 -7.00 -9.88
N LEU A 169 10.59 -7.23 -9.01
CA LEU A 169 9.25 -7.70 -9.37
C LEU A 169 8.26 -6.54 -9.56
N LEU A 170 8.65 -5.34 -9.18
CA LEU A 170 7.81 -4.15 -9.15
C LEU A 170 8.29 -3.09 -10.14
N ASN A 171 7.37 -2.21 -10.49
CA ASN A 171 7.62 -1.01 -11.27
C ASN A 171 7.10 0.20 -10.48
N PRO A 172 7.90 0.76 -9.54
CA PRO A 172 7.51 1.92 -8.77
C PRO A 172 7.63 3.20 -9.59
N GLU A 173 6.62 4.06 -9.50
CA GLU A 173 6.61 5.38 -10.11
C GLU A 173 6.33 6.43 -9.03
N VAL A 174 7.26 7.35 -8.78
CA VAL A 174 7.07 8.48 -7.85
C VAL A 174 6.12 9.50 -8.48
N LEU A 175 5.07 9.89 -7.76
CA LEU A 175 4.05 10.79 -8.28
C LEU A 175 3.87 12.06 -7.45
N LEU A 176 4.04 12.01 -6.12
CA LEU A 176 3.75 13.09 -5.20
C LEU A 176 4.83 13.18 -4.13
N GLU A 177 5.37 14.38 -3.92
CA GLU A 177 6.09 14.68 -2.68
C GLU A 177 5.12 14.76 -1.51
N ASP A 178 5.58 14.39 -0.31
CA ASP A 178 4.75 14.37 0.88
C ASP A 178 5.51 14.91 2.09
N GLU A 179 4.77 15.44 3.05
CA GLU A 179 5.32 16.03 4.26
C GLU A 179 4.37 15.83 5.44
N LEU A 180 4.93 15.90 6.63
CA LEU A 180 4.17 15.91 7.86
C LEU A 180 3.46 17.26 8.02
N CYS A 181 2.15 17.22 8.17
CA CYS A 181 1.32 18.39 8.46
C CYS A 181 0.73 18.32 9.86
N VAL A 182 0.64 19.47 10.50
CA VAL A 182 -0.11 19.63 11.75
C VAL A 182 -1.43 20.30 11.43
N LEU A 183 -2.52 19.66 11.81
CA LEU A 183 -3.88 20.17 11.68
C LEU A 183 -4.45 20.52 13.06
N CYS A 184 -5.36 21.49 13.08
CA CYS A 184 -6.17 21.86 14.25
C CYS A 184 -7.55 22.33 13.79
N ALA A 185 -8.49 22.46 14.72
CA ALA A 185 -9.78 23.13 14.46
C ALA A 185 -9.55 24.57 13.99
N ALA A 186 -10.48 25.13 13.21
CA ALA A 186 -10.38 26.51 12.73
C ALA A 186 -10.42 27.53 13.88
N GLU A 187 -11.03 27.17 15.00
CA GLU A 187 -11.16 27.95 16.23
C GLU A 187 -10.05 27.70 17.25
N HIS A 188 -9.11 26.83 16.98
CA HIS A 188 -7.95 26.56 17.84
C HIS A 188 -7.13 27.84 18.08
N ALA A 189 -6.60 28.03 19.28
CA ALA A 189 -5.83 29.24 19.66
C ALA A 189 -4.67 29.54 18.70
N LEU A 190 -4.01 28.50 18.17
CA LEU A 190 -2.89 28.62 17.23
C LEU A 190 -3.31 28.68 15.76
N ALA A 191 -4.60 28.61 15.43
CA ALA A 191 -5.07 28.52 14.03
C ALA A 191 -4.67 29.73 13.16
N ARG A 192 -4.32 30.87 13.77
CA ARG A 192 -3.90 32.11 13.10
C ARG A 192 -2.40 32.40 13.26
N ALA A 193 -1.64 31.52 13.91
CA ALA A 193 -0.20 31.71 14.07
C ALA A 193 0.51 31.65 12.70
N ARG A 194 1.43 32.58 12.47
CA ARG A 194 2.12 32.71 11.19
C ARG A 194 3.22 31.69 11.00
N ARG A 195 3.94 31.35 12.06
CA ARG A 195 5.05 30.38 12.06
C ARG A 195 5.21 29.86 13.50
N LEU A 196 5.31 28.58 13.65
CA LEU A 196 5.49 27.88 14.91
C LEU A 196 6.73 26.99 14.84
N ARG A 197 7.37 26.75 15.98
CA ARG A 197 8.38 25.71 16.14
C ARG A 197 7.77 24.49 16.78
N TRP A 198 8.34 23.33 16.61
CA TRP A 198 7.86 22.10 17.22
C TRP A 198 7.81 22.17 18.74
N ALA A 199 8.80 22.83 19.37
CA ALA A 199 8.83 23.04 20.81
C ALA A 199 7.57 23.75 21.36
N GLU A 200 6.96 24.66 20.61
CA GLU A 200 5.76 25.39 21.03
C GLU A 200 4.50 24.49 21.04
N LEU A 201 4.56 23.34 20.38
CA LEU A 201 3.46 22.41 20.28
C LEU A 201 3.58 21.22 21.26
N HIS A 202 4.70 21.11 21.98
CA HIS A 202 5.05 19.95 22.79
C HIS A 202 4.03 19.64 23.90
N ALA A 203 3.57 20.67 24.62
CA ALA A 203 2.65 20.51 25.74
C ALA A 203 1.17 20.40 25.36
N LEU A 204 0.85 20.46 24.06
CA LEU A 204 -0.52 20.39 23.58
C LEU A 204 -0.97 18.94 23.38
N PRO A 205 -2.28 18.65 23.49
CA PRO A 205 -2.80 17.33 23.30
C PRO A 205 -2.83 16.94 21.79
N TRP A 206 -2.38 15.72 21.48
CA TRP A 206 -2.23 15.25 20.12
C TRP A 206 -3.19 14.11 19.76
N VAL A 207 -3.64 14.13 18.53
CA VAL A 207 -4.17 12.97 17.81
C VAL A 207 -3.08 12.53 16.83
N ALA A 208 -2.64 11.29 16.93
CA ALA A 208 -1.60 10.76 16.06
C ALA A 208 -1.86 9.29 15.70
N PRO A 209 -1.32 8.80 14.59
CA PRO A 209 -1.45 7.38 14.27
C PRO A 209 -0.48 6.51 15.12
N PRO A 210 -0.63 5.17 15.08
CA PRO A 210 0.23 4.22 15.79
C PRO A 210 1.73 4.42 15.55
N ARG A 211 2.55 4.03 16.52
CA ARG A 211 4.01 4.27 16.55
C ARG A 211 4.76 3.68 15.34
N ASP A 212 4.27 2.62 14.75
CA ASP A 212 4.86 1.94 13.60
C ASP A 212 4.53 2.60 12.24
N THR A 213 3.86 3.76 12.24
CA THR A 213 3.54 4.51 11.02
C THR A 213 4.58 5.57 10.71
N LEU A 214 4.80 5.83 9.41
CA LEU A 214 5.73 6.88 8.95
C LEU A 214 5.38 8.28 9.48
N VAL A 215 4.10 8.59 9.60
CA VAL A 215 3.62 9.87 10.15
C VAL A 215 4.01 10.00 11.62
N ARG A 216 3.80 8.94 12.43
CA ARG A 216 4.18 8.97 13.83
C ARG A 216 5.70 9.04 14.01
N GLN A 217 6.46 8.31 13.21
CA GLN A 217 7.92 8.36 13.24
C GLN A 217 8.44 9.76 12.90
N ALA A 218 7.87 10.41 11.87
CA ALA A 218 8.24 11.78 11.52
C ALA A 218 7.86 12.80 12.62
N LEU A 219 6.69 12.63 13.27
CA LEU A 219 6.29 13.44 14.42
C LEU A 219 7.27 13.29 15.59
N MET A 220 7.65 12.06 15.93
CA MET A 220 8.63 11.79 16.99
C MET A 220 9.99 12.43 16.65
N THR A 221 10.46 12.26 15.43
CA THR A 221 11.72 12.86 14.95
C THR A 221 11.70 14.37 15.01
N ALA A 222 10.55 15.01 14.72
CA ALA A 222 10.41 16.47 14.79
C ALA A 222 10.69 17.01 16.21
N PHE A 223 10.19 16.35 17.25
CA PHE A 223 10.46 16.73 18.65
C PHE A 223 11.86 16.38 19.08
N LEU A 224 12.38 15.20 18.73
CA LEU A 224 13.76 14.81 19.04
C LEU A 224 14.78 15.78 18.44
N ASN A 225 14.54 16.31 17.25
CA ASN A 225 15.40 17.32 16.62
C ASN A 225 15.42 18.65 17.40
N GLU A 226 14.39 18.94 18.19
CA GLU A 226 14.37 20.10 19.12
C GLU A 226 14.91 19.75 20.52
N GLY A 227 15.41 18.51 20.71
CA GLY A 227 15.91 18.04 22.01
C GLY A 227 14.81 17.73 23.04
N LEU A 228 13.60 17.47 22.57
CA LEU A 228 12.44 17.18 23.40
C LEU A 228 11.98 15.72 23.24
N ASP A 229 11.49 15.14 24.32
CA ASP A 229 10.83 13.84 24.26
C ASP A 229 9.53 13.96 23.43
N PRO A 230 9.25 13.02 22.52
CA PRO A 230 8.02 13.05 21.74
C PRO A 230 6.78 12.97 22.64
N PRO A 231 5.76 13.81 22.41
CA PRO A 231 4.54 13.76 23.22
C PRO A 231 3.78 12.47 22.98
N GLU A 232 3.23 11.91 24.08
CA GLU A 232 2.26 10.81 23.94
C GLU A 232 0.93 11.37 23.44
N PRO A 233 0.33 10.80 22.38
CA PRO A 233 -0.94 11.29 21.90
C PRO A 233 -2.07 11.01 22.90
N ALA A 234 -2.93 11.99 23.08
CA ALA A 234 -4.17 11.80 23.83
C ALA A 234 -5.12 10.83 23.11
N ILE A 235 -5.05 10.77 21.78
CA ILE A 235 -5.85 9.86 20.95
C ILE A 235 -4.94 9.24 19.91
N GLU A 236 -4.90 7.89 19.88
CA GLU A 236 -4.22 7.15 18.85
C GLU A 236 -5.24 6.58 17.86
N VAL A 237 -5.13 6.93 16.58
CA VAL A 237 -6.06 6.50 15.54
C VAL A 237 -5.42 6.50 14.15
N LEU A 238 -5.71 5.47 13.35
CA LEU A 238 -5.20 5.36 11.98
C LEU A 238 -6.14 6.02 10.94
N SER A 239 -7.43 6.03 11.20
CA SER A 239 -8.44 6.52 10.27
C SER A 239 -8.41 8.06 10.14
N SER A 240 -8.17 8.55 8.94
CA SER A 240 -8.19 9.98 8.61
C SER A 240 -9.55 10.64 8.85
N VAL A 241 -10.63 9.90 8.58
CA VAL A 241 -11.99 10.37 8.83
C VAL A 241 -12.21 10.60 10.32
N THR A 242 -11.71 9.68 11.16
CA THR A 242 -11.80 9.81 12.61
C THR A 242 -10.95 10.98 13.11
N VAL A 243 -9.72 11.16 12.61
CA VAL A 243 -8.87 12.32 12.93
C VAL A 243 -9.61 13.62 12.68
N SER A 244 -10.18 13.78 11.49
CA SER A 244 -10.90 15.00 11.11
C SER A 244 -12.16 15.24 11.94
N SER A 245 -12.89 14.18 12.28
CA SER A 245 -14.08 14.25 13.12
C SER A 245 -13.74 14.69 14.54
N VAL A 246 -12.69 14.10 15.12
CA VAL A 246 -12.25 14.44 16.48
C VAL A 246 -11.76 15.89 16.55
N LEU A 247 -10.98 16.37 15.57
CA LEU A 247 -10.54 17.77 15.52
C LEU A 247 -11.70 18.78 15.45
N ARG A 248 -12.81 18.41 14.81
CA ARG A 248 -14.00 19.29 14.74
C ARG A 248 -14.77 19.31 16.05
N LEU A 249 -14.68 18.24 16.85
CA LEU A 249 -15.38 18.11 18.13
C LEU A 249 -14.58 18.68 19.30
N ASP A 250 -13.26 18.50 19.29
CA ASP A 250 -12.37 19.01 20.34
C ASP A 250 -11.38 20.03 19.75
N ARG A 251 -11.59 21.28 20.11
CA ARG A 251 -10.82 22.43 19.59
C ARG A 251 -9.42 22.55 20.20
N ALA A 252 -9.10 21.83 21.26
CA ALA A 252 -7.79 21.86 21.91
C ALA A 252 -6.76 20.95 21.22
N LEU A 253 -7.22 20.00 20.41
CA LEU A 253 -6.40 18.95 19.83
C LEU A 253 -5.60 19.43 18.60
N LEU A 254 -4.38 18.93 18.50
CA LEU A 254 -3.59 18.95 17.29
C LEU A 254 -3.57 17.55 16.65
N ALA A 255 -3.48 17.47 15.35
CA ALA A 255 -3.33 16.20 14.66
C ALA A 255 -2.12 16.18 13.72
N ALA A 256 -1.38 15.07 13.76
CA ALA A 256 -0.28 14.78 12.85
C ALA A 256 -0.81 13.95 11.67
N VAL A 257 -0.69 14.48 10.45
CA VAL A 257 -1.21 13.85 9.23
C VAL A 257 -0.26 14.06 8.05
N ARG A 258 -0.49 13.31 6.96
CA ARG A 258 0.16 13.55 5.68
C ARG A 258 -0.39 14.80 5.00
N PHE A 259 0.41 15.44 4.17
CA PHE A 259 -0.04 16.58 3.35
C PHE A 259 -1.23 16.22 2.46
N GLU A 260 -1.23 15.04 1.88
CA GLU A 260 -2.30 14.57 1.02
C GLU A 260 -3.66 14.50 1.75
N HIS A 261 -3.66 14.08 3.02
CA HIS A 261 -4.84 14.16 3.87
C HIS A 261 -5.21 15.62 4.22
N ALA A 262 -4.22 16.42 4.64
CA ALA A 262 -4.44 17.81 5.00
C ALA A 262 -5.12 18.59 3.87
N ARG A 263 -4.69 18.38 2.64
CA ARG A 263 -5.21 19.07 1.45
C ARG A 263 -6.73 18.92 1.27
N ASP A 264 -7.26 17.73 1.52
CA ASP A 264 -8.71 17.48 1.39
C ASP A 264 -9.51 18.13 2.52
N GLU A 265 -9.01 18.04 3.74
CA GLU A 265 -9.68 18.62 4.91
C GLU A 265 -9.70 20.14 4.86
N LEU A 266 -8.66 20.77 4.34
CA LEU A 266 -8.62 22.23 4.13
C LEU A 266 -9.68 22.70 3.14
N VAL A 267 -9.99 21.90 2.11
CA VAL A 267 -11.06 22.20 1.15
C VAL A 267 -12.44 22.08 1.79
N ARG A 268 -12.63 21.12 2.69
CA ARG A 268 -13.91 20.90 3.39
C ARG A 268 -14.21 21.98 4.41
N GLY A 269 -13.17 22.65 4.93
CA GLY A 269 -13.30 23.70 5.94
C GLY A 269 -13.46 23.17 7.38
N GLY A 270 -13.48 24.11 8.34
CA GLY A 270 -13.56 23.80 9.78
C GLY A 270 -12.24 23.30 10.38
N ILE A 271 -11.20 23.07 9.56
CA ILE A 271 -9.86 22.66 9.97
C ILE A 271 -8.84 23.61 9.34
N ARG A 272 -7.75 23.85 10.05
CA ARG A 272 -6.60 24.67 9.61
C ARG A 272 -5.33 23.85 9.69
N ARG A 273 -4.43 24.11 8.75
CA ARG A 273 -3.04 23.66 8.81
C ARG A 273 -2.22 24.70 9.57
N LEU A 274 -1.45 24.27 10.56
CA LEU A 274 -0.44 25.08 11.20
C LEU A 274 0.83 25.10 10.37
N THR A 275 1.45 26.29 10.24
CA THR A 275 2.77 26.44 9.60
C THR A 275 3.84 26.19 10.64
N VAL A 276 4.38 24.98 10.68
CA VAL A 276 5.40 24.53 11.63
C VAL A 276 6.75 24.42 10.94
N ALA A 277 7.81 24.86 11.57
CA ALA A 277 9.17 24.79 11.06
C ALA A 277 10.11 24.10 12.08
N PRO A 278 11.12 23.34 11.63
CA PRO A 278 11.36 22.95 10.23
C PRO A 278 10.28 22.03 9.67
N VAL A 279 10.11 22.02 8.35
CA VAL A 279 9.22 21.09 7.66
C VAL A 279 9.82 19.67 7.77
N MET A 280 8.98 18.70 8.09
CA MET A 280 9.38 17.29 8.19
C MET A 280 8.94 16.55 6.93
N PRO A 281 9.87 16.11 6.07
CA PRO A 281 9.53 15.37 4.88
C PRO A 281 9.02 13.97 5.24
N LEU A 282 8.10 13.46 4.44
CA LEU A 282 7.67 12.07 4.44
C LEU A 282 8.10 11.40 3.13
N PRO A 283 8.26 10.08 3.10
CA PRO A 283 8.48 9.37 1.84
C PRO A 283 7.41 9.70 0.82
N SER A 284 7.85 10.02 -0.40
CA SER A 284 6.97 10.35 -1.53
C SER A 284 5.94 9.28 -1.77
N LEU A 285 4.78 9.66 -2.28
CA LEU A 285 3.73 8.75 -2.71
C LEU A 285 3.91 8.40 -4.19
N GLY A 286 3.64 7.16 -4.51
CA GLY A 286 3.77 6.66 -5.87
C GLY A 286 2.85 5.50 -6.18
N LEU A 287 2.88 5.11 -7.44
CA LEU A 287 2.13 3.97 -7.96
C LEU A 287 3.08 2.80 -8.16
N TYR A 288 2.69 1.64 -7.65
CA TYR A 288 3.35 0.38 -7.89
C TYR A 288 2.52 -0.49 -8.82
N THR A 289 3.14 -1.01 -9.86
CA THR A 289 2.59 -2.07 -10.71
C THR A 289 3.55 -3.24 -10.71
N ARG A 290 3.08 -4.43 -11.10
CA ARG A 290 3.97 -5.57 -11.32
C ARG A 290 4.83 -5.32 -12.55
N ARG A 291 6.09 -5.73 -12.48
CA ARG A 291 6.93 -5.76 -13.67
C ARG A 291 6.48 -6.92 -14.57
N ALA A 292 5.87 -6.59 -15.68
CA ALA A 292 5.44 -7.53 -16.70
C ALA A 292 6.23 -7.30 -18.00
N THR A 293 6.31 -8.33 -18.83
CA THR A 293 6.94 -8.27 -20.16
C THR A 293 6.06 -7.45 -21.13
N GLU A 294 4.76 -7.53 -20.95
CA GLU A 294 3.77 -6.69 -21.61
C GLU A 294 3.43 -5.50 -20.70
N GLY A 295 3.13 -4.36 -21.27
CA GLY A 295 2.77 -3.16 -20.51
C GLY A 295 1.57 -3.38 -19.57
N PRO A 296 1.28 -2.43 -18.67
CA PRO A 296 0.15 -2.53 -17.76
C PRO A 296 -1.17 -2.60 -18.53
N ALA A 297 -2.13 -3.37 -17.99
CA ALA A 297 -3.48 -3.48 -18.57
C ALA A 297 -4.12 -2.09 -18.82
N PRO A 298 -4.97 -1.92 -19.84
CA PRO A 298 -5.52 -0.61 -20.23
C PRO A 298 -6.16 0.19 -19.09
N LEU A 299 -6.91 -0.48 -18.19
CA LEU A 299 -7.51 0.20 -17.01
C LEU A 299 -6.46 0.66 -16.01
N VAL A 300 -5.38 -0.10 -15.81
CA VAL A 300 -4.26 0.30 -14.94
C VAL A 300 -3.56 1.53 -15.51
N GLN A 301 -3.31 1.54 -16.82
CA GLN A 301 -2.71 2.68 -17.51
C GLN A 301 -3.62 3.92 -17.42
N ALA A 302 -4.91 3.76 -17.66
CA ALA A 302 -5.88 4.86 -17.55
C ALA A 302 -5.95 5.43 -16.13
N PHE A 303 -5.86 4.58 -15.10
CA PHE A 303 -5.78 5.01 -13.70
C PHE A 303 -4.44 5.71 -13.41
N ALA A 304 -3.32 5.17 -13.89
CA ALA A 304 -2.01 5.79 -13.75
C ALA A 304 -2.00 7.21 -14.35
N ASP A 305 -2.59 7.40 -15.53
CA ASP A 305 -2.73 8.71 -16.16
C ASP A 305 -3.64 9.65 -15.36
N ALA A 306 -4.70 9.13 -14.76
CA ALA A 306 -5.60 9.91 -13.92
C ALA A 306 -4.91 10.37 -12.64
N ILE A 307 -4.17 9.48 -11.96
CA ILE A 307 -3.51 9.82 -10.70
C ILE A 307 -2.32 10.77 -10.89
N ARG A 308 -1.57 10.66 -12.01
CA ARG A 308 -0.54 11.64 -12.40
C ARG A 308 -1.15 13.04 -12.55
N LYS A 309 -2.30 13.17 -13.19
CA LYS A 309 -2.98 14.47 -13.36
C LYS A 309 -3.47 15.07 -12.04
N VAL A 310 -3.89 14.24 -11.11
CA VAL A 310 -4.26 14.69 -9.75
C VAL A 310 -3.03 15.20 -9.01
N GLY A 311 -1.88 14.54 -9.17
CA GLY A 311 -0.61 14.89 -8.55
C GLY A 311 0.00 16.18 -9.11
N MET A 312 -0.14 16.41 -10.42
CA MET A 312 0.45 17.56 -11.12
C MET A 312 -0.27 18.92 -10.90
N ARG A 313 -1.36 18.98 -10.13
CA ARG A 313 -2.00 20.28 -9.84
C ARG A 313 -1.07 21.14 -9.00
N PRO A 314 -0.78 22.39 -9.44
CA PRO A 314 0.26 23.22 -8.87
C PRO A 314 0.02 23.47 -7.38
N ARG A 315 1.11 23.44 -6.61
CA ARG A 315 1.19 24.07 -5.27
C ARG A 315 0.61 25.48 -5.40
N THR A 316 -0.47 25.76 -4.69
CA THR A 316 -0.99 27.12 -4.61
C THR A 316 0.14 28.03 -4.17
N ARG A 317 0.39 29.09 -4.93
CA ARG A 317 1.43 30.10 -4.78
C ARG A 317 1.36 30.83 -3.42
N ALA A 318 1.75 30.17 -2.35
CA ALA A 318 1.91 30.76 -1.02
C ALA A 318 3.31 30.54 -0.42
N GLU A 319 4.21 29.85 -1.15
CA GLU A 319 5.56 29.60 -0.68
C GLU A 319 6.56 29.83 -1.82
N GLY A 320 7.27 30.93 -1.77
CA GLY A 320 8.42 31.11 -2.66
C GLY A 320 8.78 32.53 -3.07
N ARG A 321 9.06 33.36 -2.10
CA ARG A 321 10.00 34.48 -2.32
C ARG A 321 11.06 34.42 -1.22
N THR A 322 11.94 33.47 -1.29
CA THR A 322 13.30 33.63 -0.79
C THR A 322 14.10 34.32 -1.89
N ARG A 323 14.29 35.64 -1.76
CA ARG A 323 15.31 36.37 -2.50
C ARG A 323 16.67 35.80 -2.11
N PRO A 324 17.59 35.54 -3.04
CA PRO A 324 18.98 35.29 -2.68
C PRO A 324 19.54 36.60 -2.11
N LEU A 325 20.18 36.51 -0.95
CA LEU A 325 21.04 37.55 -0.40
C LEU A 325 22.26 37.66 -1.29
N ALA A 326 22.47 38.86 -1.82
CA ALA A 326 23.69 39.30 -2.44
C ALA A 326 24.78 39.51 -1.37
#